data_29352bbc0a8c130f1ea8dd86946026f9
#
_entry.id   29352bbc0a8c130f1ea8dd86946026f9
#
_cell.length_a   1.000
_cell.length_b   1.000
_cell.length_c   1.000
_cell.angle_alpha   90.00
_cell.angle_beta   90.00
_cell.angle_gamma   90.00
#
_symmetry.space_group_name_H-M   'P 1'
#
loop_
_entity.id
_entity.type
_entity.pdbx_description
1 polymer ?
#
loop_
_entity_poly.entity_id
_entity_poly.type
_entity_poly.pdbx_seq_one_letter_code
_entity_poly.pdbx_strand_id
1 'polypeptide(L)'
;GFDRPNIQYRITPKTNANKQLLDFIKAEHQGDCGIVYCLSRNKVDATAKLLADKGYTALPYHAGLSSEERSRNQERFLREDGVIVVATIAFGMGIDKPDVRFVAHLDLPKSLEAYYQETGRAGRDGKPSTAWMVYGLQDVIKLRQMLEASQGNDQFKRVERQKLDAMLGLCEVTQCRRQVLLRYFGDTLEEPCRNCDTCLTPPETWDGTVAVQKALSCVFRTGQRYGVSYLIDVLRGSSNERILQAGHQAISTFGIGTELSANEWKSVFRQLVANGYLRADPDGYGALQLTEICRPLLKGEQKIELRKDPVVKKSSGSSSGKRSGANVKDQITDQAGWD
;
A
#
# COMPACT_ATOMS: atom_id res chain seq x y z
N GLY A 1 -5.15 18.16 -21.46
CA GLY A 1 -4.00 17.80 -20.67
C GLY A 1 -4.33 16.65 -19.75
N PHE A 2 -3.33 15.97 -19.30
CA PHE A 2 -3.46 14.85 -18.34
C PHE A 2 -3.58 15.33 -16.89
N ASP A 3 -3.36 16.60 -16.61
CA ASP A 3 -3.37 17.12 -15.25
C ASP A 3 -4.77 17.18 -14.64
N ARG A 4 -4.85 16.71 -13.40
CA ARG A 4 -6.05 16.72 -12.56
C ARG A 4 -5.70 17.37 -11.22
N PRO A 5 -5.63 18.71 -11.15
CA PRO A 5 -5.11 19.45 -9.99
C PRO A 5 -5.94 19.26 -8.72
N ASN A 6 -7.21 18.90 -8.86
CA ASN A 6 -8.13 18.65 -7.73
C ASN A 6 -7.98 17.27 -7.09
N ILE A 7 -7.18 16.35 -7.66
CA ILE A 7 -6.93 15.03 -7.08
C ILE A 7 -5.67 15.06 -6.23
N GLN A 8 -5.78 14.73 -4.95
CA GLN A 8 -4.66 14.55 -4.05
C GLN A 8 -4.16 13.11 -4.09
N TYR A 9 -2.93 12.90 -4.56
CA TYR A 9 -2.31 11.57 -4.60
C TYR A 9 -1.61 11.26 -3.27
N ARG A 10 -1.95 10.11 -2.68
CA ARG A 10 -1.33 9.61 -1.44
C ARG A 10 -1.05 8.12 -1.54
N ILE A 11 0.19 7.72 -1.24
CA ILE A 11 0.64 6.33 -1.24
C ILE A 11 1.29 6.03 0.09
N THR A 12 0.76 5.03 0.80
CA THR A 12 1.16 4.67 2.15
C THR A 12 1.63 3.22 2.21
N PRO A 13 2.67 2.89 2.99
CA PRO A 13 3.05 1.49 3.22
C PRO A 13 1.88 0.67 3.79
N LYS A 14 1.67 -0.52 3.24
CA LYS A 14 0.63 -1.44 3.69
C LYS A 14 1.05 -2.10 5.00
N THR A 15 0.23 -1.94 6.04
CA THR A 15 0.38 -2.65 7.32
C THR A 15 -0.82 -3.55 7.58
N ASN A 16 -2.02 -2.96 7.63
CA ASN A 16 -3.30 -3.64 7.67
C ASN A 16 -4.26 -2.88 6.76
N ALA A 17 -4.39 -3.34 5.53
CA ALA A 17 -5.13 -2.65 4.48
C ALA A 17 -6.59 -2.35 4.88
N ASN A 18 -7.28 -3.30 5.52
CA ASN A 18 -8.66 -3.13 5.95
C ASN A 18 -8.80 -2.05 7.02
N LYS A 19 -7.94 -2.10 8.03
CA LYS A 19 -7.92 -1.07 9.08
C LYS A 19 -7.55 0.30 8.51
N GLN A 20 -6.53 0.36 7.66
CA GLN A 20 -6.10 1.60 7.01
C GLN A 20 -7.21 2.21 6.16
N LEU A 21 -7.97 1.39 5.41
CA LEU A 21 -9.12 1.85 4.62
C LEU A 21 -10.22 2.41 5.51
N LEU A 22 -10.60 1.70 6.58
CA LEU A 22 -11.63 2.15 7.52
C LEU A 22 -11.25 3.46 8.19
N ASP A 23 -10.01 3.59 8.65
CA ASP A 23 -9.49 4.80 9.27
C ASP A 23 -9.50 5.98 8.28
N PHE A 24 -9.09 5.75 7.03
CA PHE A 24 -9.12 6.74 5.95
C PHE A 24 -10.53 7.25 5.66
N ILE A 25 -11.48 6.35 5.43
CA ILE A 25 -12.87 6.73 5.12
C ILE A 25 -13.49 7.45 6.31
N LYS A 26 -13.30 6.94 7.53
CA LYS A 26 -13.88 7.53 8.74
C LYS A 26 -13.33 8.94 9.01
N ALA A 27 -12.04 9.15 8.79
CA ALA A 27 -11.39 10.43 9.09
C ALA A 27 -11.72 11.51 8.05
N GLU A 28 -11.88 11.16 6.77
CA GLU A 28 -11.86 12.14 5.69
C GLU A 28 -13.05 12.04 4.72
N HIS A 29 -13.71 10.89 4.65
CA HIS A 29 -14.72 10.61 3.61
C HIS A 29 -16.01 10.00 4.16
N GLN A 30 -16.37 10.35 5.38
CA GLN A 30 -17.62 9.90 6.00
C GLN A 30 -18.83 10.43 5.19
N GLY A 31 -19.62 9.52 4.63
CA GLY A 31 -20.78 9.86 3.81
C GLY A 31 -20.48 10.19 2.34
N ASP A 32 -19.21 10.16 1.93
CA ASP A 32 -18.80 10.42 0.55
C ASP A 32 -18.96 9.19 -0.36
N CYS A 33 -19.21 9.43 -1.65
CA CYS A 33 -19.10 8.42 -2.68
C CYS A 33 -17.63 8.09 -2.96
N GLY A 34 -17.32 6.81 -3.09
CA GLY A 34 -15.97 6.35 -3.38
C GLY A 34 -15.91 5.04 -4.15
N ILE A 35 -14.74 4.76 -4.68
CA ILE A 35 -14.41 3.50 -5.37
C ILE A 35 -13.20 2.89 -4.66
N VAL A 36 -13.30 1.60 -4.31
CA VAL A 36 -12.21 0.81 -3.72
C VAL A 36 -11.82 -0.29 -4.69
N TYR A 37 -10.58 -0.29 -5.16
CA TYR A 37 -10.06 -1.31 -6.06
C TYR A 37 -9.31 -2.40 -5.31
N CYS A 38 -9.64 -3.65 -5.63
CA CYS A 38 -8.97 -4.86 -5.15
C CYS A 38 -8.55 -5.74 -6.33
N LEU A 39 -7.51 -6.55 -6.13
CA LEU A 39 -6.97 -7.40 -7.19
C LEU A 39 -7.83 -8.65 -7.48
N SER A 40 -8.54 -9.19 -6.48
CA SER A 40 -9.30 -10.44 -6.62
C SER A 40 -10.77 -10.27 -6.25
N ARG A 41 -11.63 -11.09 -6.86
CA ARG A 41 -13.08 -11.15 -6.59
C ARG A 41 -13.37 -11.42 -5.12
N ASN A 42 -12.70 -12.40 -4.53
CA ASN A 42 -12.87 -12.74 -3.10
C ASN A 42 -12.54 -11.57 -2.18
N LYS A 43 -11.50 -10.80 -2.51
CA LYS A 43 -11.13 -9.62 -1.73
C LYS A 43 -12.15 -8.50 -1.90
N VAL A 44 -12.74 -8.33 -3.09
CA VAL A 44 -13.84 -7.41 -3.33
C VAL A 44 -15.03 -7.75 -2.43
N ASP A 45 -15.47 -9.01 -2.44
CA ASP A 45 -16.63 -9.43 -1.64
C ASP A 45 -16.37 -9.26 -0.14
N ALA A 46 -15.18 -9.66 0.34
CA ALA A 46 -14.80 -9.53 1.73
C ALA A 46 -14.68 -8.06 2.17
N THR A 47 -14.16 -7.18 1.33
CA THR A 47 -14.03 -5.76 1.63
C THR A 47 -15.38 -5.05 1.61
N ALA A 48 -16.25 -5.36 0.64
CA ALA A 48 -17.60 -4.82 0.59
C ALA A 48 -18.41 -5.22 1.84
N LYS A 49 -18.30 -6.49 2.25
CA LYS A 49 -18.91 -6.98 3.49
C LYS A 49 -18.37 -6.26 4.72
N LEU A 50 -17.05 -6.11 4.83
CA LEU A 50 -16.41 -5.39 5.94
C LEU A 50 -16.95 -3.95 6.08
N LEU A 51 -17.05 -3.22 4.96
CA LEU A 51 -17.56 -1.86 4.96
C LEU A 51 -19.05 -1.82 5.33
N ALA A 52 -19.87 -2.75 4.79
CA ALA A 52 -21.30 -2.86 5.14
C ALA A 52 -21.49 -3.16 6.62
N ASP A 53 -20.71 -4.07 7.20
CA ASP A 53 -20.76 -4.40 8.64
C ASP A 53 -20.36 -3.20 9.53
N LYS A 54 -19.67 -2.20 8.97
CA LYS A 54 -19.33 -0.93 9.63
C LYS A 54 -20.32 0.20 9.37
N GLY A 55 -21.43 -0.08 8.68
CA GLY A 55 -22.52 0.87 8.45
C GLY A 55 -22.39 1.68 7.16
N TYR A 56 -21.42 1.37 6.29
CA TYR A 56 -21.31 2.00 4.97
C TYR A 56 -22.23 1.31 3.95
N THR A 57 -22.75 2.06 2.99
CA THR A 57 -23.40 1.50 1.80
C THR A 57 -22.31 1.06 0.82
N ALA A 58 -21.89 -0.18 0.91
CA ALA A 58 -20.82 -0.75 0.10
C ALA A 58 -21.35 -1.85 -0.82
N LEU A 59 -21.05 -1.73 -2.12
CA LEU A 59 -21.55 -2.64 -3.16
C LEU A 59 -20.37 -3.29 -3.89
N PRO A 60 -20.35 -4.63 -4.03
CA PRO A 60 -19.33 -5.31 -4.82
C PRO A 60 -19.58 -5.17 -6.32
N TYR A 61 -18.50 -5.15 -7.10
CA TYR A 61 -18.55 -5.18 -8.56
C TYR A 61 -17.36 -5.97 -9.14
N HIS A 62 -17.63 -7.14 -9.71
CA HIS A 62 -16.65 -7.95 -10.42
C HIS A 62 -17.30 -8.90 -11.43
N ALA A 63 -16.52 -9.46 -12.33
CA ALA A 63 -17.02 -10.32 -13.40
C ALA A 63 -17.67 -11.64 -12.94
N GLY A 64 -17.52 -12.02 -11.66
CA GLY A 64 -18.18 -13.20 -11.07
C GLY A 64 -19.64 -12.98 -10.66
N LEU A 65 -20.08 -11.72 -10.59
CA LEU A 65 -21.47 -11.38 -10.32
C LEU A 65 -22.32 -11.57 -11.58
N SER A 66 -23.64 -11.80 -11.40
CA SER A 66 -24.58 -11.81 -12.52
C SER A 66 -24.65 -10.45 -13.23
N SER A 67 -25.09 -10.45 -14.46
CA SER A 67 -25.26 -9.23 -15.25
C SER A 67 -26.25 -8.26 -14.58
N GLU A 68 -27.34 -8.83 -14.06
CA GLU A 68 -28.39 -8.09 -13.37
C GLU A 68 -27.87 -7.44 -12.07
N GLU A 69 -27.07 -8.18 -11.31
CA GLU A 69 -26.48 -7.67 -10.07
C GLU A 69 -25.46 -6.57 -10.34
N ARG A 70 -24.60 -6.74 -11.33
CA ARG A 70 -23.66 -5.70 -11.76
C ARG A 70 -24.39 -4.43 -12.21
N SER A 71 -25.41 -4.56 -13.04
CA SER A 71 -26.21 -3.44 -13.53
C SER A 71 -26.92 -2.71 -12.39
N ARG A 72 -27.52 -3.45 -11.46
CA ARG A 72 -28.18 -2.89 -10.28
C ARG A 72 -27.19 -2.14 -9.38
N ASN A 73 -26.03 -2.73 -9.08
CA ASN A 73 -25.03 -2.11 -8.23
C ASN A 73 -24.42 -0.85 -8.88
N GLN A 74 -24.20 -0.89 -10.20
CA GLN A 74 -23.74 0.27 -10.97
C GLN A 74 -24.80 1.39 -10.97
N GLU A 75 -26.06 1.08 -11.19
CA GLU A 75 -27.15 2.06 -11.18
C GLU A 75 -27.30 2.72 -9.80
N ARG A 76 -27.25 1.93 -8.74
CA ARG A 76 -27.25 2.44 -7.36
C ARG A 76 -26.10 3.40 -7.10
N PHE A 77 -24.89 3.03 -7.51
CA PHE A 77 -23.73 3.90 -7.40
C PHE A 77 -23.91 5.24 -8.14
N LEU A 78 -24.47 5.20 -9.34
CA LEU A 78 -24.69 6.40 -10.14
C LEU A 78 -25.76 7.34 -9.58
N ARG A 79 -26.80 6.79 -8.95
CA ARG A 79 -27.99 7.54 -8.52
C ARG A 79 -28.05 7.87 -7.04
N GLU A 80 -27.46 7.05 -6.19
CA GLU A 80 -27.51 7.22 -4.73
C GLU A 80 -26.26 7.97 -4.23
N ASP A 81 -26.45 8.76 -3.17
CA ASP A 81 -25.36 9.44 -2.49
C ASP A 81 -24.70 8.51 -1.46
N GLY A 82 -23.41 8.77 -1.19
CA GLY A 82 -22.67 8.05 -0.14
C GLY A 82 -22.39 6.57 -0.42
N VAL A 83 -22.57 6.10 -1.66
CA VAL A 83 -22.31 4.71 -2.04
C VAL A 83 -20.82 4.51 -2.30
N ILE A 84 -20.26 3.44 -1.75
CA ILE A 84 -18.90 2.98 -2.01
C ILE A 84 -19.00 1.71 -2.86
N VAL A 85 -18.40 1.73 -4.05
CA VAL A 85 -18.23 0.51 -4.86
C VAL A 85 -16.88 -0.10 -4.57
N VAL A 86 -16.87 -1.40 -4.25
CA VAL A 86 -15.64 -2.19 -4.14
C VAL A 86 -15.53 -3.06 -5.39
N ALA A 87 -14.47 -2.92 -6.16
CA ALA A 87 -14.39 -3.49 -7.49
C ALA A 87 -13.02 -4.06 -7.84
N THR A 88 -13.02 -4.97 -8.81
CA THR A 88 -11.82 -5.27 -9.61
C THR A 88 -11.70 -4.29 -10.78
N ILE A 89 -10.64 -4.42 -11.58
CA ILE A 89 -10.37 -3.60 -12.78
C ILE A 89 -11.57 -3.55 -13.75
N ALA A 90 -12.47 -4.53 -13.69
CA ALA A 90 -13.65 -4.59 -14.56
C ALA A 90 -14.63 -3.42 -14.36
N PHE A 91 -14.56 -2.73 -13.22
CA PHE A 91 -15.38 -1.57 -12.95
C PHE A 91 -14.73 -0.32 -13.52
N GLY A 92 -15.28 0.20 -14.58
CA GLY A 92 -14.71 1.43 -15.09
C GLY A 92 -15.19 1.90 -16.44
N MET A 93 -15.49 1.06 -17.38
CA MET A 93 -16.00 1.52 -18.66
C MET A 93 -17.44 2.06 -18.49
N GLY A 94 -17.64 3.34 -18.83
CA GLY A 94 -18.97 3.97 -18.76
C GLY A 94 -19.38 4.51 -17.39
N ILE A 95 -18.51 4.51 -16.38
CA ILE A 95 -18.79 5.14 -15.08
C ILE A 95 -18.45 6.62 -15.17
N ASP A 96 -19.47 7.46 -15.19
CA ASP A 96 -19.35 8.92 -15.20
C ASP A 96 -20.16 9.55 -14.06
N LYS A 97 -19.72 9.31 -12.82
CA LYS A 97 -20.26 9.96 -11.62
C LYS A 97 -19.33 11.12 -11.25
N PRO A 98 -19.83 12.39 -11.30
CA PRO A 98 -18.95 13.55 -11.15
C PRO A 98 -18.43 13.76 -9.74
N ASP A 99 -19.17 13.34 -8.72
CA ASP A 99 -18.96 13.61 -7.30
C ASP A 99 -18.25 12.49 -6.52
N VAL A 100 -17.48 11.64 -7.19
CA VAL A 100 -16.63 10.64 -6.52
C VAL A 100 -15.55 11.37 -5.74
N ARG A 101 -15.57 11.24 -4.40
CA ARG A 101 -14.63 11.98 -3.53
C ARG A 101 -13.34 11.25 -3.27
N PHE A 102 -13.32 9.94 -3.41
CA PHE A 102 -12.09 9.17 -3.28
C PHE A 102 -12.04 7.94 -4.19
N VAL A 103 -10.85 7.59 -4.60
CA VAL A 103 -10.50 6.30 -5.20
C VAL A 103 -9.39 5.69 -4.36
N ALA A 104 -9.67 4.52 -3.77
CA ALA A 104 -8.75 3.81 -2.90
C ALA A 104 -8.26 2.52 -3.57
N HIS A 105 -6.96 2.25 -3.50
CA HIS A 105 -6.36 1.00 -3.95
C HIS A 105 -5.84 0.20 -2.76
N LEU A 106 -6.40 -0.98 -2.53
CA LEU A 106 -5.93 -1.93 -1.52
C LEU A 106 -4.85 -2.87 -2.06
N ASP A 107 -4.68 -2.90 -3.37
CA ASP A 107 -3.67 -3.64 -4.09
C ASP A 107 -3.00 -2.74 -5.13
N LEU A 108 -1.73 -3.03 -5.43
CA LEU A 108 -0.96 -2.29 -6.42
C LEU A 108 -1.55 -2.49 -7.82
N PRO A 109 -1.86 -1.41 -8.58
CA PRO A 109 -2.18 -1.51 -9.99
C PRO A 109 -0.99 -2.03 -10.79
N LYS A 110 -1.26 -2.72 -11.88
CA LYS A 110 -0.20 -3.31 -12.73
C LYS A 110 0.59 -2.30 -13.57
N SER A 111 0.07 -1.08 -13.72
CA SER A 111 0.70 -0.03 -14.53
C SER A 111 0.27 1.38 -14.13
N LEU A 112 1.04 2.37 -14.53
CA LEU A 112 0.67 3.78 -14.34
C LEU A 112 -0.55 4.18 -15.16
N GLU A 113 -0.75 3.57 -16.32
CA GLU A 113 -1.93 3.80 -17.16
C GLU A 113 -3.20 3.34 -16.44
N ALA A 114 -3.18 2.14 -15.86
CA ALA A 114 -4.29 1.63 -15.07
C ALA A 114 -4.56 2.53 -13.85
N TYR A 115 -3.51 2.88 -13.11
CA TYR A 115 -3.61 3.77 -11.95
C TYR A 115 -4.20 5.13 -12.31
N TYR A 116 -3.73 5.74 -13.39
CA TYR A 116 -4.23 7.03 -13.87
C TYR A 116 -5.71 6.96 -14.30
N GLN A 117 -6.09 5.93 -15.05
CA GLN A 117 -7.48 5.74 -15.46
C GLN A 117 -8.42 5.53 -14.28
N GLU A 118 -8.01 4.76 -13.30
CA GLU A 118 -8.79 4.45 -12.10
C GLU A 118 -8.91 5.66 -11.19
N THR A 119 -7.81 6.34 -10.88
CA THR A 119 -7.81 7.55 -10.04
C THR A 119 -8.49 8.74 -10.71
N GLY A 120 -8.44 8.82 -12.05
CA GLY A 120 -9.08 9.85 -12.85
C GLY A 120 -10.63 9.86 -12.78
N ARG A 121 -11.22 8.84 -12.13
CA ARG A 121 -12.67 8.81 -11.84
C ARG A 121 -13.05 9.73 -10.69
N ALA A 122 -12.10 10.10 -9.83
CA ALA A 122 -12.36 11.00 -8.72
C ALA A 122 -12.53 12.45 -9.21
N GLY A 123 -13.45 13.18 -8.59
CA GLY A 123 -13.58 14.63 -8.72
C GLY A 123 -13.77 15.15 -10.14
N ARG A 124 -14.59 14.52 -10.94
CA ARG A 124 -14.88 15.00 -12.32
C ARG A 124 -15.64 16.33 -12.33
N ASP A 125 -16.25 16.68 -11.21
CA ASP A 125 -16.88 17.98 -10.98
C ASP A 125 -15.87 19.11 -10.63
N GLY A 126 -14.57 18.81 -10.64
CA GLY A 126 -13.51 19.75 -10.29
C GLY A 126 -13.30 19.97 -8.79
N LYS A 127 -14.12 19.38 -7.93
CA LYS A 127 -13.97 19.51 -6.47
C LYS A 127 -12.85 18.64 -5.92
N PRO A 128 -12.28 18.99 -4.76
CA PRO A 128 -11.22 18.21 -4.12
C PRO A 128 -11.59 16.74 -3.94
N SER A 129 -10.67 15.86 -4.28
CA SER A 129 -10.83 14.42 -4.22
C SER A 129 -9.49 13.76 -3.92
N THR A 130 -9.53 12.54 -3.37
CA THR A 130 -8.34 11.83 -2.95
C THR A 130 -8.14 10.53 -3.73
N ALA A 131 -6.94 10.34 -4.26
CA ALA A 131 -6.44 9.06 -4.75
C ALA A 131 -5.51 8.49 -3.68
N TRP A 132 -6.00 7.49 -2.96
CA TRP A 132 -5.30 6.87 -1.84
C TRP A 132 -4.94 5.42 -2.15
N MET A 133 -3.73 5.02 -1.84
CA MET A 133 -3.26 3.66 -2.07
C MET A 133 -2.41 3.17 -0.90
N VAL A 134 -2.59 1.90 -0.54
CA VAL A 134 -1.65 1.15 0.31
C VAL A 134 -0.96 0.10 -0.54
N TYR A 135 0.36 -0.03 -0.40
CA TYR A 135 1.10 -1.07 -1.08
C TYR A 135 2.23 -1.63 -0.21
N GLY A 136 2.63 -2.84 -0.49
CA GLY A 136 3.72 -3.52 0.19
C GLY A 136 4.45 -4.48 -0.74
N LEU A 137 5.54 -5.05 -0.24
CA LEU A 137 6.38 -5.96 -1.04
C LEU A 137 5.61 -7.18 -1.55
N GLN A 138 4.65 -7.68 -0.79
CA GLN A 138 3.84 -8.84 -1.23
C GLN A 138 3.00 -8.54 -2.47
N ASP A 139 2.54 -7.30 -2.64
CA ASP A 139 1.84 -6.87 -3.86
C ASP A 139 2.76 -6.96 -5.08
N VAL A 140 4.01 -6.51 -4.92
CA VAL A 140 5.04 -6.57 -5.97
C VAL A 140 5.33 -8.01 -6.37
N ILE A 141 5.59 -8.87 -5.38
CA ILE A 141 5.87 -10.30 -5.60
C ILE A 141 4.72 -10.96 -6.35
N LYS A 142 3.50 -10.74 -5.91
CA LYS A 142 2.29 -11.32 -6.51
C LYS A 142 2.11 -10.87 -7.96
N LEU A 143 2.25 -9.59 -8.25
CA LEU A 143 2.12 -9.08 -9.62
C LEU A 143 3.21 -9.62 -10.54
N ARG A 144 4.45 -9.73 -10.08
CA ARG A 144 5.52 -10.34 -10.86
C ARG A 144 5.26 -11.82 -11.14
N GLN A 145 4.81 -12.58 -10.14
CA GLN A 145 4.42 -13.98 -10.33
C GLN A 145 3.28 -14.13 -11.35
N MET A 146 2.26 -13.29 -11.25
CA MET A 146 1.15 -13.29 -12.23
C MET A 146 1.62 -12.96 -13.65
N LEU A 147 2.54 -12.03 -13.78
CA LEU A 147 3.12 -11.65 -15.07
C LEU A 147 3.94 -12.78 -15.69
N GLU A 148 4.80 -13.43 -14.90
CA GLU A 148 5.62 -14.56 -15.39
C GLU A 148 4.76 -15.79 -15.76
N ALA A 149 3.69 -16.04 -15.02
CA ALA A 149 2.74 -17.10 -15.30
C ALA A 149 1.82 -16.80 -16.51
N SER A 150 1.82 -15.58 -17.02
CA SER A 150 1.00 -15.21 -18.18
C SER A 150 1.47 -15.90 -19.46
N GLN A 151 0.54 -16.17 -20.39
CA GLN A 151 0.82 -16.82 -21.67
C GLN A 151 1.43 -15.86 -22.73
N GLY A 152 1.79 -14.64 -22.34
CA GLY A 152 2.42 -13.68 -23.24
C GLY A 152 3.82 -14.11 -23.67
N ASN A 153 4.23 -13.71 -24.87
CA ASN A 153 5.60 -13.89 -25.36
C ASN A 153 6.59 -13.01 -24.56
N ASP A 154 7.89 -13.26 -24.74
CA ASP A 154 8.94 -12.54 -24.02
C ASP A 154 8.90 -11.01 -24.21
N GLN A 155 8.54 -10.55 -25.41
CA GLN A 155 8.40 -9.14 -25.70
C GLN A 155 7.25 -8.52 -24.90
N PHE A 156 6.10 -9.17 -24.86
CA PHE A 156 4.96 -8.76 -24.04
C PHE A 156 5.34 -8.69 -22.55
N LYS A 157 5.94 -9.76 -22.03
CA LYS A 157 6.38 -9.80 -20.62
C LYS A 157 7.39 -8.69 -20.30
N ARG A 158 8.29 -8.38 -21.23
CA ARG A 158 9.26 -7.27 -21.05
C ARG A 158 8.56 -5.91 -20.94
N VAL A 159 7.59 -5.64 -21.80
CA VAL A 159 6.81 -4.38 -21.77
C VAL A 159 6.02 -4.27 -20.46
N GLU A 160 5.34 -5.35 -20.07
CA GLU A 160 4.55 -5.34 -18.83
C GLU A 160 5.45 -5.21 -17.58
N ARG A 161 6.66 -5.77 -17.57
CA ARG A 161 7.64 -5.54 -16.50
C ARG A 161 8.04 -4.06 -16.43
N GLN A 162 8.30 -3.40 -17.56
CA GLN A 162 8.65 -1.98 -17.60
C GLN A 162 7.51 -1.10 -17.07
N LYS A 163 6.26 -1.43 -17.40
CA LYS A 163 5.09 -0.72 -16.87
C LYS A 163 4.95 -0.89 -15.35
N LEU A 164 5.15 -2.11 -14.85
CA LEU A 164 5.15 -2.36 -13.41
C LEU A 164 6.31 -1.63 -12.71
N ASP A 165 7.50 -1.61 -13.29
CA ASP A 165 8.65 -0.89 -12.75
C ASP A 165 8.38 0.63 -12.67
N ALA A 166 7.72 1.20 -13.68
CA ALA A 166 7.30 2.60 -13.64
C ALA A 166 6.28 2.88 -12.52
N MET A 167 5.33 1.97 -12.31
CA MET A 167 4.36 2.06 -11.19
C MET A 167 5.07 2.00 -9.82
N LEU A 168 6.02 1.09 -9.67
CA LEU A 168 6.83 0.99 -8.45
C LEU A 168 7.70 2.22 -8.22
N GLY A 169 8.25 2.79 -9.28
CA GLY A 169 8.97 4.07 -9.24
C GLY A 169 8.10 5.19 -8.68
N LEU A 170 6.84 5.29 -9.10
CA LEU A 170 5.89 6.26 -8.53
C LEU A 170 5.65 6.01 -7.04
N CYS A 171 5.58 4.76 -6.60
CA CYS A 171 5.34 4.42 -5.19
C CYS A 171 6.48 4.85 -4.28
N GLU A 172 7.73 4.74 -4.73
CA GLU A 172 8.93 5.02 -3.92
C GLU A 172 9.54 6.41 -4.17
N VAL A 173 8.93 7.23 -5.03
CA VAL A 173 9.47 8.55 -5.34
C VAL A 173 9.49 9.46 -4.11
N THR A 174 10.52 10.30 -4.02
CA THR A 174 10.65 11.37 -3.02
C THR A 174 10.24 12.74 -3.56
N GLN A 175 10.14 12.88 -4.87
CA GLN A 175 9.70 14.07 -5.59
C GLN A 175 8.17 14.14 -5.67
N CYS A 176 7.66 15.22 -6.24
CA CYS A 176 6.23 15.38 -6.50
C CYS A 176 5.67 14.23 -7.36
N ARG A 177 4.72 13.48 -6.80
CA ARG A 177 4.11 12.34 -7.51
C ARG A 177 3.39 12.77 -8.78
N ARG A 178 2.74 13.93 -8.78
CA ARG A 178 2.04 14.44 -9.96
C ARG A 178 3.02 14.77 -11.09
N GLN A 179 4.16 15.38 -10.79
CA GLN A 179 5.19 15.62 -11.80
C GLN A 179 5.68 14.31 -12.43
N VAL A 180 5.91 13.28 -11.62
CA VAL A 180 6.35 11.97 -12.11
C VAL A 180 5.27 11.33 -12.99
N LEU A 181 4.02 11.37 -12.54
CA LEU A 181 2.88 10.83 -13.28
C LEU A 181 2.68 11.53 -14.62
N LEU A 182 2.67 12.86 -14.64
CA LEU A 182 2.50 13.65 -15.86
C LEU A 182 3.64 13.44 -16.85
N ARG A 183 4.88 13.41 -16.36
CA ARG A 183 6.06 13.14 -17.21
C ARG A 183 5.98 11.78 -17.89
N TYR A 184 5.44 10.77 -17.23
CA TYR A 184 5.22 9.46 -17.83
C TYR A 184 4.30 9.52 -19.06
N PHE A 185 3.31 10.40 -19.05
CA PHE A 185 2.38 10.61 -20.16
C PHE A 185 2.86 11.68 -21.15
N GLY A 186 4.09 12.17 -21.04
CA GLY A 186 4.65 13.18 -21.93
C GLY A 186 4.17 14.61 -21.66
N ASP A 187 3.51 14.83 -20.51
CA ASP A 187 3.10 16.15 -20.04
C ASP A 187 4.10 16.69 -19.01
N THR A 188 4.17 18.00 -18.84
CA THR A 188 5.10 18.65 -17.92
C THR A 188 4.38 19.53 -16.93
N LEU A 189 4.80 19.43 -15.68
CA LEU A 189 4.44 20.35 -14.61
C LEU A 189 5.74 20.96 -14.09
N GLU A 190 5.96 22.23 -14.34
CA GLU A 190 7.23 22.91 -14.01
C GLU A 190 7.46 22.96 -12.51
N GLU A 191 6.44 23.33 -11.74
CA GLU A 191 6.50 23.42 -10.29
C GLU A 191 5.87 22.20 -9.60
N PRO A 192 6.34 21.81 -8.39
CA PRO A 192 5.67 20.79 -7.58
C PRO A 192 4.21 21.14 -7.31
N CYS A 193 3.33 20.14 -7.38
CA CYS A 193 1.88 20.34 -7.31
C CYS A 193 1.35 20.89 -5.98
N ARG A 194 2.14 20.85 -4.92
CA ARG A 194 1.79 21.27 -3.54
C ARG A 194 0.53 20.63 -2.97
N ASN A 195 0.08 19.51 -3.56
CA ASN A 195 -1.16 18.82 -3.19
C ASN A 195 -1.00 17.30 -3.07
N CYS A 196 0.12 16.68 -3.42
CA CYS A 196 0.36 15.26 -3.15
C CYS A 196 1.05 15.06 -1.80
N ASP A 197 1.05 13.84 -1.31
CA ASP A 197 1.64 13.50 -0.01
C ASP A 197 3.13 13.88 0.09
N THR A 198 3.91 13.66 -0.96
CA THR A 198 5.34 14.02 -0.99
C THR A 198 5.59 15.52 -1.04
N CYS A 199 4.65 16.33 -1.53
CA CYS A 199 4.73 17.78 -1.45
C CYS A 199 4.31 18.32 -0.09
N LEU A 200 3.24 17.76 0.50
CA LEU A 200 2.69 18.22 1.79
C LEU A 200 3.53 17.75 2.98
N THR A 201 4.09 16.55 2.89
CA THR A 201 4.97 15.97 3.89
C THR A 201 6.14 15.31 3.17
N PRO A 202 7.17 16.07 2.79
CA PRO A 202 8.33 15.52 2.10
C PRO A 202 8.94 14.36 2.87
N PRO A 203 9.18 13.21 2.22
CA PRO A 203 9.76 12.06 2.89
C PRO A 203 11.21 12.35 3.29
N GLU A 204 11.58 11.96 4.51
CA GLU A 204 12.97 11.95 4.93
C GLU A 204 13.74 10.87 4.19
N THR A 205 14.99 11.16 3.86
CA THR A 205 15.93 10.20 3.29
C THR A 205 17.11 9.99 4.23
N TRP A 206 17.82 8.89 4.03
CA TRP A 206 19.02 8.56 4.78
C TRP A 206 20.00 7.77 3.90
N ASP A 207 21.30 7.84 4.22
CA ASP A 207 22.30 7.01 3.56
C ASP A 207 22.12 5.56 3.95
N GLY A 208 21.47 4.80 3.07
CA GLY A 208 21.18 3.38 3.24
C GLY A 208 22.29 2.47 2.75
N THR A 209 23.43 2.99 2.30
CA THR A 209 24.47 2.21 1.61
C THR A 209 24.89 0.98 2.40
N VAL A 210 25.23 1.13 3.67
CA VAL A 210 25.66 0.01 4.53
C VAL A 210 24.52 -0.99 4.75
N ALA A 211 23.31 -0.51 5.01
CA ALA A 211 22.16 -1.40 5.19
C ALA A 211 21.85 -2.20 3.92
N VAL A 212 21.95 -1.55 2.77
CA VAL A 212 21.78 -2.21 1.46
C VAL A 212 22.86 -3.25 1.22
N GLN A 213 24.10 -2.94 1.50
CA GLN A 213 25.22 -3.92 1.40
C GLN A 213 24.98 -5.13 2.30
N LYS A 214 24.51 -4.93 3.54
CA LYS A 214 24.14 -6.03 4.45
C LYS A 214 23.00 -6.87 3.88
N ALA A 215 21.94 -6.24 3.37
CA ALA A 215 20.81 -6.91 2.77
C ALA A 215 21.20 -7.75 1.55
N LEU A 216 21.91 -7.15 0.61
CA LEU A 216 22.37 -7.83 -0.62
C LEU A 216 23.34 -8.98 -0.31
N SER A 217 24.26 -8.77 0.63
CA SER A 217 25.19 -9.82 1.09
C SER A 217 24.45 -10.97 1.78
N CYS A 218 23.40 -10.68 2.56
CA CYS A 218 22.56 -11.70 3.17
C CYS A 218 21.82 -12.53 2.12
N VAL A 219 21.22 -11.89 1.11
CA VAL A 219 20.57 -12.59 -0.02
C VAL A 219 21.56 -13.52 -0.71
N PHE A 220 22.78 -13.05 -1.01
CA PHE A 220 23.80 -13.86 -1.65
C PHE A 220 24.23 -15.06 -0.79
N ARG A 221 24.56 -14.83 0.48
CA ARG A 221 25.09 -15.87 1.38
C ARG A 221 24.06 -16.90 1.80
N THR A 222 22.78 -16.59 1.73
CA THR A 222 21.68 -17.55 1.93
C THR A 222 21.30 -18.29 0.63
N GLY A 223 22.07 -18.12 -0.45
CA GLY A 223 21.89 -18.86 -1.70
C GLY A 223 20.76 -18.34 -2.58
N GLN A 224 20.24 -17.13 -2.33
CA GLN A 224 19.18 -16.51 -3.13
C GLN A 224 17.89 -17.36 -3.22
N ARG A 225 17.52 -18.04 -2.14
CA ARG A 225 16.40 -19.00 -2.07
C ARG A 225 15.36 -18.65 -1.02
N TYR A 226 15.51 -17.51 -0.34
CA TYR A 226 14.68 -17.16 0.80
C TYR A 226 13.94 -15.84 0.59
N GLY A 227 12.75 -15.77 1.16
CA GLY A 227 11.94 -14.55 1.16
C GLY A 227 12.33 -13.57 2.27
N VAL A 228 11.76 -12.37 2.19
CA VAL A 228 12.10 -11.22 3.03
C VAL A 228 12.08 -11.53 4.53
N SER A 229 11.04 -12.19 5.03
CA SER A 229 10.92 -12.45 6.47
C SER A 229 12.08 -13.28 7.00
N TYR A 230 12.50 -14.30 6.26
CA TYR A 230 13.63 -15.13 6.61
C TYR A 230 14.96 -14.35 6.58
N LEU A 231 15.17 -13.53 5.55
CA LEU A 231 16.37 -12.70 5.43
C LEU A 231 16.47 -11.69 6.57
N ILE A 232 15.35 -11.12 6.99
CA ILE A 232 15.29 -10.22 8.15
C ILE A 232 15.65 -10.95 9.44
N ASP A 233 15.14 -12.17 9.63
CA ASP A 233 15.48 -12.99 10.78
C ASP A 233 16.97 -13.31 10.84
N VAL A 234 17.60 -13.64 9.71
CA VAL A 234 19.06 -13.85 9.63
C VAL A 234 19.81 -12.56 9.97
N LEU A 235 19.46 -11.42 9.35
CA LEU A 235 20.11 -10.14 9.61
C LEU A 235 20.02 -9.70 11.07
N ARG A 236 18.91 -10.00 11.73
CA ARG A 236 18.67 -9.63 13.12
C ARG A 236 19.15 -10.68 14.13
N GLY A 237 19.74 -11.79 13.65
CA GLY A 237 20.29 -12.82 14.52
C GLY A 237 19.23 -13.66 15.24
N SER A 238 18.08 -13.88 14.61
CA SER A 238 17.01 -14.70 15.15
C SER A 238 17.35 -16.18 15.07
N SER A 239 17.41 -16.86 16.21
CA SER A 239 17.76 -18.30 16.28
C SER A 239 16.52 -19.18 16.21
N ASN A 240 15.75 -19.08 15.11
CA ASN A 240 14.63 -19.97 14.88
C ASN A 240 15.09 -21.31 14.24
N GLU A 241 14.28 -22.35 14.40
CA GLU A 241 14.58 -23.70 13.95
C GLU A 241 14.97 -23.76 12.46
N ARG A 242 14.30 -23.00 11.61
CA ARG A 242 14.55 -22.97 10.16
C ARG A 242 15.93 -22.43 9.82
N ILE A 243 16.43 -21.43 10.55
CA ILE A 243 17.78 -20.86 10.39
C ILE A 243 18.82 -21.87 10.87
N LEU A 244 18.57 -22.55 12.00
CA LEU A 244 19.46 -23.57 12.54
C LEU A 244 19.60 -24.77 11.61
N GLN A 245 18.49 -25.27 11.07
CA GLN A 245 18.47 -26.38 10.10
C GLN A 245 19.22 -26.02 8.80
N ALA A 246 19.12 -24.77 8.35
CA ALA A 246 19.82 -24.29 7.16
C ALA A 246 21.30 -23.97 7.41
N GLY A 247 21.77 -23.97 8.68
CA GLY A 247 23.14 -23.62 9.05
C GLY A 247 23.45 -22.13 8.93
N HIS A 248 22.45 -21.29 8.77
CA HIS A 248 22.66 -19.85 8.49
C HIS A 248 23.02 -19.03 9.75
N GLN A 249 22.98 -19.59 10.92
CA GLN A 249 23.56 -18.99 12.14
C GLN A 249 25.10 -18.88 12.06
N ALA A 250 25.75 -19.61 11.15
CA ALA A 250 27.20 -19.60 10.97
C ALA A 250 27.68 -18.66 9.83
N ILE A 251 26.80 -18.08 9.05
CA ILE A 251 27.21 -17.17 7.98
C ILE A 251 27.55 -15.77 8.51
N SER A 252 28.43 -15.06 7.85
CA SER A 252 28.92 -13.75 8.29
C SER A 252 27.86 -12.65 8.31
N THR A 253 26.72 -12.86 7.71
CA THR A 253 25.58 -11.92 7.72
C THR A 253 24.56 -12.20 8.82
N PHE A 254 24.77 -13.23 9.64
CA PHE A 254 23.90 -13.49 10.77
C PHE A 254 24.11 -12.47 11.89
N GLY A 255 23.05 -11.80 12.27
CA GLY A 255 23.05 -10.83 13.39
C GLY A 255 23.74 -9.49 13.10
N ILE A 256 24.16 -9.21 11.87
CA ILE A 256 24.83 -7.93 11.55
C ILE A 256 23.89 -6.75 11.33
N GLY A 257 22.57 -6.97 11.33
CA GLY A 257 21.55 -5.98 11.02
C GLY A 257 20.65 -5.66 12.22
N THR A 258 21.16 -5.73 13.45
CA THR A 258 20.37 -5.48 14.67
C THR A 258 20.05 -4.00 14.89
N GLU A 259 20.72 -3.10 14.20
CA GLU A 259 20.51 -1.64 14.26
C GLU A 259 19.17 -1.19 13.68
N LEU A 260 18.58 -2.00 12.79
CA LEU A 260 17.27 -1.73 12.22
C LEU A 260 16.20 -2.70 12.78
N SER A 261 15.02 -2.18 13.00
CA SER A 261 13.84 -2.98 13.33
C SER A 261 13.40 -3.85 12.13
N ALA A 262 12.58 -4.86 12.39
CA ALA A 262 12.03 -5.68 11.32
C ALA A 262 11.22 -4.87 10.28
N ASN A 263 10.53 -3.81 10.70
CA ASN A 263 9.77 -2.95 9.80
C ASN A 263 10.68 -2.07 8.94
N GLU A 264 11.76 -1.55 9.50
CA GLU A 264 12.75 -0.80 8.73
C GLU A 264 13.44 -1.70 7.71
N TRP A 265 13.80 -2.93 8.06
CA TRP A 265 14.31 -3.91 7.10
C TRP A 265 13.29 -4.24 6.00
N LYS A 266 12.01 -4.37 6.31
CA LYS A 266 10.96 -4.53 5.29
C LYS A 266 10.94 -3.37 4.31
N SER A 267 11.10 -2.15 4.80
CA SER A 267 11.20 -0.94 3.98
C SER A 267 12.45 -0.98 3.07
N VAL A 268 13.60 -1.37 3.60
CA VAL A 268 14.84 -1.52 2.81
C VAL A 268 14.62 -2.53 1.68
N PHE A 269 14.15 -3.74 1.99
CA PHE A 269 13.91 -4.77 0.98
C PHE A 269 12.87 -4.35 -0.07
N ARG A 270 11.80 -3.68 0.34
CA ARG A 270 10.78 -3.15 -0.58
C ARG A 270 11.38 -2.16 -1.58
N GLN A 271 12.18 -1.22 -1.10
CA GLN A 271 12.85 -0.22 -1.95
C GLN A 271 13.88 -0.87 -2.88
N LEU A 272 14.61 -1.89 -2.43
CA LEU A 272 15.54 -2.64 -3.27
C LEU A 272 14.82 -3.38 -4.41
N VAL A 273 13.66 -3.97 -4.14
CA VAL A 273 12.85 -4.61 -5.20
C VAL A 273 12.24 -3.58 -6.12
N ALA A 274 11.70 -2.49 -5.59
CA ALA A 274 11.11 -1.41 -6.38
C ALA A 274 12.13 -0.74 -7.32
N ASN A 275 13.36 -0.57 -6.85
CA ASN A 275 14.44 0.05 -7.62
C ASN A 275 15.24 -0.96 -8.49
N GLY A 276 14.83 -2.22 -8.53
CA GLY A 276 15.40 -3.24 -9.40
C GLY A 276 16.73 -3.85 -8.94
N TYR A 277 17.22 -3.57 -7.73
CA TYR A 277 18.40 -4.21 -7.15
C TYR A 277 18.16 -5.67 -6.77
N LEU A 278 16.94 -6.00 -6.37
CA LEU A 278 16.46 -7.35 -6.12
C LEU A 278 15.28 -7.66 -7.03
N ARG A 279 15.17 -8.93 -7.39
CA ARG A 279 13.98 -9.46 -8.05
C ARG A 279 13.41 -10.61 -7.23
N ALA A 280 12.09 -10.74 -7.23
CA ALA A 280 11.44 -11.92 -6.68
C ALA A 280 11.52 -13.07 -7.69
N ASP A 281 11.94 -14.24 -7.23
CA ASP A 281 11.92 -15.46 -8.04
C ASP A 281 10.46 -15.88 -8.28
N PRO A 282 10.00 -15.95 -9.54
CA PRO A 282 8.63 -16.34 -9.86
C PRO A 282 8.30 -17.78 -9.44
N ASP A 283 9.28 -18.67 -9.46
CA ASP A 283 9.13 -20.09 -9.12
C ASP A 283 9.46 -20.38 -7.65
N GLY A 284 10.08 -19.44 -6.95
CA GLY A 284 10.66 -19.61 -5.62
C GLY A 284 9.85 -19.04 -4.45
N TYR A 285 8.52 -19.03 -4.52
CA TYR A 285 7.64 -18.57 -3.43
C TYR A 285 8.01 -17.21 -2.82
N GLY A 286 8.50 -16.28 -3.65
CA GLY A 286 8.92 -14.95 -3.22
C GLY A 286 10.36 -14.88 -2.71
N ALA A 287 11.18 -15.85 -3.01
CA ALA A 287 12.62 -15.80 -2.80
C ALA A 287 13.22 -14.60 -3.54
N LEU A 288 14.18 -13.93 -2.91
CA LEU A 288 14.84 -12.77 -3.50
C LEU A 288 16.17 -13.16 -4.14
N GLN A 289 16.39 -12.63 -5.33
CA GLN A 289 17.61 -12.80 -6.11
C GLN A 289 18.26 -11.46 -6.43
N LEU A 290 19.57 -11.44 -6.48
CA LEU A 290 20.35 -10.27 -6.90
C LEU A 290 20.20 -10.02 -8.40
N THR A 291 20.21 -8.76 -8.78
CA THR A 291 20.34 -8.34 -10.18
C THR A 291 21.75 -7.83 -10.44
N GLU A 292 22.13 -7.63 -11.70
CA GLU A 292 23.48 -7.17 -12.05
C GLU A 292 23.80 -5.76 -11.56
N ILE A 293 22.78 -4.91 -11.38
CA ILE A 293 22.95 -3.54 -10.90
C ILE A 293 23.37 -3.43 -9.43
N CYS A 294 23.39 -4.55 -8.69
CA CYS A 294 23.89 -4.60 -7.31
C CYS A 294 25.41 -4.45 -7.20
N ARG A 295 26.16 -4.80 -8.25
CA ARG A 295 27.63 -4.90 -8.20
C ARG A 295 28.32 -3.62 -7.71
N PRO A 296 28.01 -2.42 -8.22
CA PRO A 296 28.63 -1.18 -7.75
C PRO A 296 28.36 -0.90 -6.26
N LEU A 297 27.17 -1.21 -5.78
CA LEU A 297 26.84 -1.05 -4.36
C LEU A 297 27.62 -2.02 -3.45
N LEU A 298 27.71 -3.28 -3.85
CA LEU A 298 28.46 -4.31 -3.11
C LEU A 298 29.95 -4.01 -3.06
N LYS A 299 30.51 -3.39 -4.11
CA LYS A 299 31.90 -2.97 -4.16
C LYS A 299 32.18 -1.64 -3.46
N GLY A 300 31.16 -0.93 -3.00
CA GLY A 300 31.30 0.40 -2.40
C GLY A 300 31.61 1.52 -3.41
N GLU A 301 31.41 1.26 -4.69
CA GLU A 301 31.60 2.23 -5.78
C GLU A 301 30.43 3.21 -5.92
N GLN A 302 29.27 2.86 -5.35
CA GLN A 302 28.05 3.64 -5.40
C GLN A 302 27.44 3.78 -4.00
N LYS A 303 26.90 4.96 -3.72
CA LYS A 303 26.03 5.20 -2.56
C LYS A 303 24.57 5.15 -2.94
N ILE A 304 23.72 4.86 -1.98
CA ILE A 304 22.28 4.84 -2.16
C ILE A 304 21.58 5.55 -1.00
N GLU A 305 20.71 6.48 -1.35
CA GLU A 305 19.76 7.06 -0.40
C GLU A 305 18.47 6.27 -0.40
N LEU A 306 17.98 5.96 0.78
CA LEU A 306 16.71 5.31 1.01
C LEU A 306 15.72 6.27 1.67
N ARG A 307 14.45 6.10 1.36
CA ARG A 307 13.35 6.82 1.99
C ARG A 307 13.04 6.20 3.35
N LYS A 308 12.80 7.04 4.36
CA LYS A 308 12.18 6.60 5.61
C LYS A 308 10.68 6.52 5.43
N ASP A 309 10.09 5.40 5.83
CA ASP A 309 8.65 5.29 5.87
C ASP A 309 8.08 6.20 6.98
N PRO A 310 6.91 6.83 6.77
CA PRO A 310 6.28 7.62 7.80
C PRO A 310 5.97 6.72 9.00
N VAL A 311 6.32 7.20 10.19
CA VAL A 311 5.98 6.52 11.45
C VAL A 311 4.46 6.58 11.62
N VAL A 312 3.79 5.46 11.48
CA VAL A 312 2.38 5.34 11.86
C VAL A 312 2.33 5.48 13.38
N LYS A 313 1.98 6.67 13.87
CA LYS A 313 1.66 6.85 15.29
C LYS A 313 0.52 5.88 15.60
N LYS A 314 0.78 4.85 16.40
CA LYS A 314 -0.29 4.07 17.01
C LYS A 314 -1.14 5.11 17.76
N SER A 315 -2.40 5.27 17.35
CA SER A 315 -3.36 6.01 18.16
C SER A 315 -3.35 5.30 19.52
N SER A 316 -2.85 5.99 20.55
CA SER A 316 -2.97 5.54 21.91
C SER A 316 -4.46 5.38 22.15
N GLY A 317 -4.93 4.14 22.19
CA GLY A 317 -6.27 3.83 22.65
C GLY A 317 -6.41 4.51 24.02
N SER A 318 -7.34 5.44 24.12
CA SER A 318 -7.72 6.03 25.38
C SER A 318 -8.06 4.85 26.30
N SER A 319 -7.20 4.63 27.30
CA SER A 319 -7.50 3.77 28.42
C SER A 319 -8.76 4.38 29.05
N SER A 320 -9.89 3.73 28.84
CA SER A 320 -11.10 3.99 29.63
C SER A 320 -10.74 3.80 31.10
N GLY A 321 -10.54 4.91 31.78
CA GLY A 321 -10.41 4.91 33.21
C GLY A 321 -11.61 4.20 33.81
N LYS A 322 -11.38 3.08 34.48
CA LYS A 322 -12.31 2.47 35.42
C LYS A 322 -12.63 3.53 36.47
N ARG A 323 -13.80 4.15 36.40
CA ARG A 323 -14.40 4.82 37.52
C ARG A 323 -14.74 3.74 38.54
N SER A 324 -13.97 3.68 39.61
CA SER A 324 -14.30 2.96 40.84
C SER A 324 -15.59 3.55 41.40
N GLY A 325 -16.65 2.76 41.39
CA GLY A 325 -17.86 3.05 42.12
C GLY A 325 -17.56 3.05 43.62
N ALA A 326 -17.61 4.21 44.24
CA ALA A 326 -17.73 4.32 45.69
C ALA A 326 -19.21 4.14 46.05
N ASN A 327 -19.50 3.06 46.73
CA ASN A 327 -20.72 2.84 47.52
C ASN A 327 -20.83 3.97 48.55
N VAL A 328 -21.90 4.74 48.51
CA VAL A 328 -22.42 5.47 49.65
C VAL A 328 -23.81 4.90 49.92
N LYS A 329 -23.85 4.02 50.95
CA LYS A 329 -25.05 3.71 51.68
C LYS A 329 -25.17 4.69 52.84
N ASP A 330 -26.44 5.01 53.13
CA ASP A 330 -27.02 5.49 54.38
C ASP A 330 -26.73 6.95 54.80
N GLN A 331 -27.73 7.76 54.70
CA GLN A 331 -28.41 8.32 55.89
C GLN A 331 -29.75 8.92 55.52
N ILE A 332 -30.80 8.22 55.94
CA ILE A 332 -32.15 8.70 56.13
C ILE A 332 -32.17 9.48 57.44
N THR A 333 -32.58 10.72 57.42
CA THR A 333 -33.21 11.34 58.58
C THR A 333 -34.37 12.26 58.14
N ASP A 334 -35.52 11.89 58.61
CA ASP A 334 -36.74 12.62 58.67
C ASP A 334 -36.58 14.06 59.17
N GLN A 335 -37.32 14.95 58.59
CA GLN A 335 -38.17 15.83 59.41
C GLN A 335 -39.19 16.57 58.57
N ALA A 336 -40.39 16.42 59.00
CA ALA A 336 -41.62 17.08 58.56
C ALA A 336 -41.64 18.57 58.91
N GLY A 337 -42.54 19.30 58.22
CA GLY A 337 -43.05 20.57 58.75
C GLY A 337 -43.47 21.56 57.68
N TRP A 338 -44.77 21.58 57.34
CA TRP A 338 -45.74 22.69 57.38
C TRP A 338 -45.27 24.07 56.82
N ASP A 339 -45.81 24.55 55.73
CA ASP A 339 -47.07 25.32 55.46
C ASP A 339 -47.26 25.41 53.94
#